data_9b34c1c69f10576de63bd5ccd05ffb83
#
_entry.id   9b34c1c69f10576de63bd5ccd05ffb83
#
_cell.length_a   1.000
_cell.length_b   1.000
_cell.length_c   1.000
_cell.angle_alpha   90.00
_cell.angle_beta   90.00
_cell.angle_gamma   90.00
#
_symmetry.space_group_name_H-M   'P 1'
#
loop_
_entity.id
_entity.type
_entity.pdbx_description
1 polymer ?
#
loop_
_entity_poly.entity_id
_entity_poly.type
_entity_poly.pdbx_seq_one_letter_code
_entity_poly.pdbx_strand_id
1 'polypeptide(L)'
;MKKRETGWIAGLVFLLALVAIPVWYFTGTDDTVAGQVPDSPWDGVPRRAAPVDHAALMEGPFETGQQVTAACLECHEDSADQVIHTAHWRWESGAVEMEGREQPVSVGKKNAINNFCIGIQGNWESCTACHAGYGWEDASFDFEATENVDCLVCHDHSGGYKKGKKGLPAEGVDLLASAKSVGLPTRENCGGCHFNGGGGNAVKHGDLDESLYYPDEHVDVPMARSDVQCIDCHRTEDHRIGGRSITASQLTAQAATDGLTLVATTRT
;
A
#
# COMPACT_ATOMS: atom_id res chain seq x y z
N MET A 1 -36.67 47.78 -57.36
CA MET A 1 -36.39 48.21 -55.96
C MET A 1 -36.42 47.06 -54.92
N LYS A 2 -36.52 45.79 -55.27
CA LYS A 2 -36.58 44.66 -54.30
C LYS A 2 -35.21 44.03 -53.88
N LYS A 3 -34.10 44.35 -54.58
CA LYS A 3 -32.77 43.80 -54.28
C LYS A 3 -31.98 44.46 -53.14
N ARG A 4 -32.38 45.64 -52.69
CA ARG A 4 -31.69 46.36 -51.61
C ARG A 4 -32.12 45.94 -50.20
N GLU A 5 -33.32 45.47 -50.04
CA GLU A 5 -33.86 45.09 -48.70
C GLU A 5 -33.32 43.71 -48.23
N THR A 6 -33.06 42.76 -49.17
CA THR A 6 -32.49 41.45 -48.84
C THR A 6 -31.07 41.50 -48.35
N GLY A 7 -30.26 42.47 -48.81
CA GLY A 7 -28.88 42.62 -48.33
C GLY A 7 -28.77 43.11 -46.85
N TRP A 8 -29.70 43.95 -46.46
CA TRP A 8 -29.72 44.45 -45.08
C TRP A 8 -30.12 43.39 -44.07
N ILE A 9 -31.10 42.55 -44.42
CA ILE A 9 -31.55 41.43 -43.58
C ILE A 9 -30.46 40.38 -43.46
N ALA A 10 -29.77 40.04 -44.53
CA ALA A 10 -28.65 39.11 -44.50
C ALA A 10 -27.47 39.63 -43.63
N GLY A 11 -27.18 40.93 -43.72
CA GLY A 11 -26.15 41.56 -42.87
C GLY A 11 -26.53 41.55 -41.39
N LEU A 12 -27.80 41.80 -41.08
CA LEU A 12 -28.29 41.81 -39.69
C LEU A 12 -28.25 40.40 -39.09
N VAL A 13 -28.66 39.37 -39.85
CA VAL A 13 -28.61 37.96 -39.42
C VAL A 13 -27.17 37.51 -39.18
N PHE A 14 -26.26 37.90 -40.05
CA PHE A 14 -24.81 37.61 -39.90
C PHE A 14 -24.25 38.26 -38.65
N LEU A 15 -24.58 39.51 -38.37
CA LEU A 15 -24.14 40.28 -37.20
C LEU A 15 -24.70 39.70 -35.90
N LEU A 16 -25.97 39.27 -35.92
CA LEU A 16 -26.57 38.56 -34.79
C LEU A 16 -25.94 37.19 -34.54
N ALA A 17 -25.59 36.45 -35.59
CA ALA A 17 -24.91 35.19 -35.46
C ALA A 17 -23.48 35.35 -34.92
N LEU A 18 -22.76 36.40 -35.32
CA LEU A 18 -21.44 36.73 -34.79
C LEU A 18 -21.41 37.05 -33.29
N VAL A 19 -22.53 37.52 -32.75
CA VAL A 19 -22.67 37.77 -31.31
C VAL A 19 -23.30 36.57 -30.56
N ALA A 20 -24.34 35.98 -31.13
CA ALA A 20 -25.08 34.92 -30.47
C ALA A 20 -24.28 33.61 -30.36
N ILE A 21 -23.45 33.29 -31.36
CA ILE A 21 -22.63 32.06 -31.32
C ILE A 21 -21.56 32.10 -30.22
N PRO A 22 -20.75 33.17 -30.09
CA PRO A 22 -19.81 33.28 -28.96
C PRO A 22 -20.54 33.33 -27.60
N VAL A 23 -21.61 34.09 -27.50
CA VAL A 23 -22.38 34.16 -26.25
C VAL A 23 -22.91 32.78 -25.89
N TRP A 24 -23.50 32.04 -26.83
CA TRP A 24 -23.95 30.65 -26.59
C TRP A 24 -22.78 29.72 -26.23
N TYR A 25 -21.66 29.86 -26.90
CA TYR A 25 -20.46 29.05 -26.63
C TYR A 25 -19.88 29.33 -25.23
N PHE A 26 -19.83 30.60 -24.80
CA PHE A 26 -19.28 30.97 -23.51
C PHE A 26 -20.29 30.88 -22.36
N THR A 27 -21.58 30.91 -22.60
CA THR A 27 -22.61 30.76 -21.56
C THR A 27 -23.26 29.39 -21.53
N GLY A 28 -23.14 28.59 -22.59
CA GLY A 28 -23.73 27.27 -22.69
C GLY A 28 -22.82 26.12 -22.25
N THR A 29 -21.60 26.39 -21.81
CA THR A 29 -20.64 25.35 -21.43
C THR A 29 -20.45 25.19 -19.92
N ASP A 30 -21.21 25.91 -19.09
CA ASP A 30 -20.98 25.92 -17.64
C ASP A 30 -21.87 24.98 -16.81
N ASP A 31 -22.72 24.16 -17.40
CA ASP A 31 -23.56 23.27 -16.61
C ASP A 31 -23.18 21.79 -16.62
N THR A 32 -22.00 21.44 -17.10
CA THR A 32 -21.65 20.05 -17.16
C THR A 32 -20.26 19.75 -16.64
N VAL A 33 -19.87 20.13 -15.54
CA VAL A 33 -18.87 19.51 -14.64
C VAL A 33 -18.47 20.48 -13.53
N ALA A 34 -19.41 21.16 -12.94
CA ALA A 34 -19.26 21.48 -11.54
C ALA A 34 -19.69 20.22 -10.78
N GLY A 35 -18.89 19.17 -10.89
CA GLY A 35 -18.93 18.15 -9.85
C GLY A 35 -18.80 18.90 -8.55
N GLN A 36 -19.78 18.76 -7.66
CA GLN A 36 -19.73 19.34 -6.33
C GLN A 36 -18.33 19.07 -5.81
N VAL A 37 -17.54 20.11 -5.57
CA VAL A 37 -16.29 19.96 -4.85
C VAL A 37 -16.69 19.31 -3.53
N PRO A 38 -16.23 18.13 -3.22
CA PRO A 38 -16.58 17.47 -1.97
C PRO A 38 -16.27 18.41 -0.82
N ASP A 39 -17.16 18.50 0.18
CA ASP A 39 -16.93 19.31 1.38
C ASP A 39 -15.64 18.88 2.08
N SER A 40 -15.25 17.64 1.87
CA SER A 40 -13.95 17.09 2.26
C SER A 40 -13.30 16.36 1.08
N PRO A 41 -11.98 16.49 0.88
CA PRO A 41 -11.25 15.71 -0.12
C PRO A 41 -11.45 14.19 0.04
N TRP A 42 -11.88 13.76 1.22
CA TRP A 42 -12.07 12.36 1.59
C TRP A 42 -13.46 11.81 1.26
N ASP A 43 -14.44 12.66 0.90
CA ASP A 43 -15.80 12.22 0.58
C ASP A 43 -15.86 11.31 -0.67
N GLY A 44 -14.88 11.45 -1.57
CA GLY A 44 -14.70 10.58 -2.74
C GLY A 44 -13.86 9.34 -2.50
N VAL A 45 -13.26 9.17 -1.32
CA VAL A 45 -12.44 8.01 -1.00
C VAL A 45 -13.35 6.89 -0.48
N PRO A 46 -13.36 5.71 -1.12
CA PRO A 46 -14.15 4.58 -0.63
C PRO A 46 -13.78 4.28 0.83
N ARG A 47 -14.76 4.37 1.72
CA ARG A 47 -14.55 3.94 3.11
C ARG A 47 -14.41 2.42 3.13
N ARG A 48 -13.38 1.94 3.82
CA ARG A 48 -13.24 0.51 4.08
C ARG A 48 -14.35 0.05 5.00
N ALA A 49 -14.84 -1.18 4.78
CA ALA A 49 -15.74 -1.82 5.72
C ALA A 49 -15.04 -1.94 7.08
N ALA A 50 -15.81 -1.75 8.16
CA ALA A 50 -15.27 -2.01 9.48
C ALA A 50 -14.85 -3.49 9.58
N PRO A 51 -13.71 -3.81 10.22
CA PRO A 51 -13.31 -5.18 10.42
C PRO A 51 -14.34 -5.92 11.29
N VAL A 52 -14.50 -7.21 11.04
CA VAL A 52 -15.31 -8.08 11.89
C VAL A 52 -14.62 -8.25 13.25
N ASP A 53 -15.38 -8.30 14.32
CA ASP A 53 -14.86 -8.63 15.64
C ASP A 53 -14.46 -10.11 15.72
N HIS A 54 -13.17 -10.36 15.86
CA HIS A 54 -12.60 -11.71 15.95
C HIS A 54 -12.54 -12.25 17.37
N ALA A 55 -12.86 -11.44 18.40
CA ALA A 55 -12.74 -11.85 19.79
C ALA A 55 -13.56 -13.11 20.15
N ALA A 56 -14.73 -13.24 19.51
CA ALA A 56 -15.60 -14.40 19.71
C ALA A 56 -15.29 -15.58 18.76
N LEU A 57 -14.47 -15.36 17.73
CA LEU A 57 -14.18 -16.37 16.70
C LEU A 57 -12.87 -17.13 16.99
N MET A 58 -11.94 -16.48 17.70
CA MET A 58 -10.63 -17.06 17.96
C MET A 58 -10.62 -17.81 19.29
N GLU A 59 -10.40 -19.12 19.20
CA GLU A 59 -10.30 -20.01 20.34
C GLU A 59 -8.83 -20.48 20.50
N GLY A 60 -8.32 -20.51 21.73
CA GLY A 60 -6.93 -20.91 22.02
C GLY A 60 -6.85 -21.85 23.22
N PRO A 61 -5.68 -22.06 23.78
CA PRO A 61 -4.44 -21.30 23.58
C PRO A 61 -3.70 -21.61 22.27
N PHE A 62 -2.89 -20.64 21.78
CA PHE A 62 -1.94 -20.84 20.69
C PHE A 62 -0.52 -20.87 21.24
N GLU A 63 0.24 -21.91 20.91
CA GLU A 63 1.65 -22.06 21.32
C GLU A 63 2.62 -21.52 20.27
N THR A 64 2.19 -21.48 19.00
CA THR A 64 3.03 -21.04 17.87
C THR A 64 2.26 -20.11 16.94
N GLY A 65 3.00 -19.25 16.20
CA GLY A 65 2.41 -18.40 15.18
C GLY A 65 1.72 -19.20 14.07
N GLN A 66 2.25 -20.39 13.74
CA GLN A 66 1.65 -21.26 12.73
C GLN A 66 0.27 -21.78 13.14
N GLN A 67 0.03 -21.99 14.43
CA GLN A 67 -1.31 -22.35 14.92
C GLN A 67 -2.30 -21.21 14.73
N VAL A 68 -1.87 -19.96 14.94
CA VAL A 68 -2.71 -18.78 14.64
C VAL A 68 -3.00 -18.71 13.15
N THR A 69 -1.99 -18.88 12.30
CA THR A 69 -2.16 -18.87 10.84
C THR A 69 -3.14 -19.95 10.39
N ALA A 70 -3.03 -21.16 10.92
CA ALA A 70 -3.97 -22.24 10.61
C ALA A 70 -5.42 -21.87 10.98
N ALA A 71 -5.63 -21.27 12.15
CA ALA A 71 -6.96 -20.80 12.57
C ALA A 71 -7.51 -19.67 11.67
N CYS A 72 -6.65 -18.74 11.21
CA CYS A 72 -7.05 -17.70 10.27
C CYS A 72 -7.48 -18.29 8.92
N LEU A 73 -6.75 -19.30 8.44
CA LEU A 73 -7.00 -19.92 7.13
C LEU A 73 -8.27 -20.78 7.09
N GLU A 74 -8.88 -21.11 8.22
CA GLU A 74 -10.20 -21.76 8.26
C GLU A 74 -11.30 -20.90 7.61
N CYS A 75 -11.14 -19.56 7.62
CA CYS A 75 -12.08 -18.63 7.02
C CYS A 75 -11.46 -17.81 5.87
N HIS A 76 -10.16 -17.59 5.91
CA HIS A 76 -9.41 -16.78 4.93
C HIS A 76 -8.54 -17.69 4.05
N GLU A 77 -9.16 -18.67 3.39
CA GLU A 77 -8.51 -19.80 2.72
C GLU A 77 -7.39 -19.39 1.73
N ASP A 78 -7.59 -18.33 0.95
CA ASP A 78 -6.64 -17.89 -0.10
C ASP A 78 -5.57 -16.92 0.41
N SER A 79 -5.69 -16.42 1.65
CA SER A 79 -4.90 -15.27 2.11
C SER A 79 -3.41 -15.58 2.20
N ALA A 80 -3.03 -16.77 2.67
CA ALA A 80 -1.62 -17.15 2.75
C ALA A 80 -0.99 -17.32 1.37
N ASP A 81 -1.72 -17.92 0.41
CA ASP A 81 -1.28 -18.01 -0.98
C ASP A 81 -1.05 -16.63 -1.60
N GLN A 82 -1.94 -15.68 -1.34
CA GLN A 82 -1.74 -14.29 -1.78
C GLN A 82 -0.47 -13.67 -1.19
N VAL A 83 -0.22 -13.86 0.11
CA VAL A 83 0.94 -13.29 0.82
C VAL A 83 2.27 -13.84 0.29
N ILE A 84 2.38 -15.14 0.03
CA ILE A 84 3.64 -15.75 -0.43
C ILE A 84 4.10 -15.24 -1.81
N HIS A 85 3.23 -14.56 -2.56
CA HIS A 85 3.54 -13.93 -3.83
C HIS A 85 3.91 -12.43 -3.71
N THR A 86 4.01 -11.91 -2.49
CA THR A 86 4.27 -10.48 -2.24
C THR A 86 5.76 -10.18 -2.02
N ALA A 87 6.12 -8.88 -2.13
CA ALA A 87 7.45 -8.41 -1.79
C ALA A 87 7.80 -8.56 -0.29
N HIS A 88 6.78 -8.54 0.61
CA HIS A 88 6.97 -8.74 2.04
C HIS A 88 7.34 -10.17 2.41
N TRP A 89 6.98 -11.11 1.55
CA TRP A 89 7.36 -12.51 1.67
C TRP A 89 8.64 -12.84 0.91
N ARG A 90 8.67 -12.56 -0.41
CA ARG A 90 9.79 -12.97 -1.27
C ARG A 90 11.07 -12.18 -1.03
N TRP A 91 10.98 -10.95 -0.58
CA TRP A 91 12.10 -10.00 -0.40
C TRP A 91 12.94 -9.78 -1.65
N GLU A 92 12.38 -10.01 -2.80
CA GLU A 92 13.00 -9.79 -4.09
C GLU A 92 11.96 -9.33 -5.13
N SER A 93 12.41 -8.62 -6.14
CA SER A 93 11.61 -8.34 -7.32
C SER A 93 11.48 -9.60 -8.17
N GLY A 94 10.52 -9.62 -9.09
CA GLY A 94 10.62 -10.53 -10.23
C GLY A 94 11.93 -10.31 -11.00
N ALA A 95 12.31 -11.26 -11.85
CA ALA A 95 13.47 -11.12 -12.71
C ALA A 95 13.34 -9.89 -13.62
N VAL A 96 14.35 -9.03 -13.61
CA VAL A 96 14.41 -7.80 -14.43
C VAL A 96 15.64 -7.84 -15.33
N GLU A 97 15.48 -7.42 -16.58
CA GLU A 97 16.59 -7.20 -17.48
C GLU A 97 17.44 -6.01 -16.99
N MET A 98 18.74 -6.20 -16.89
CA MET A 98 19.67 -5.15 -16.50
C MET A 98 20.73 -4.96 -17.56
N GLU A 99 21.00 -3.70 -17.91
CA GLU A 99 22.06 -3.35 -18.84
C GLU A 99 23.42 -3.90 -18.38
N GLY A 100 24.14 -4.56 -19.30
CA GLY A 100 25.42 -5.18 -19.00
C GLY A 100 25.34 -6.54 -18.32
N ARG A 101 24.15 -7.13 -18.18
CA ARG A 101 23.93 -8.50 -17.71
C ARG A 101 23.33 -9.37 -18.80
N GLU A 102 23.85 -10.58 -19.00
CA GLU A 102 23.33 -11.54 -19.98
C GLU A 102 22.04 -12.22 -19.50
N GLN A 103 21.85 -12.31 -18.18
CA GLN A 103 20.71 -12.97 -17.56
C GLN A 103 19.90 -11.95 -16.74
N PRO A 104 18.58 -12.04 -16.75
CA PRO A 104 17.73 -11.28 -15.84
C PRO A 104 18.12 -11.54 -14.40
N VAL A 105 18.04 -10.52 -13.55
CA VAL A 105 18.39 -10.63 -12.13
C VAL A 105 17.17 -10.26 -11.27
N SER A 106 17.01 -10.97 -10.18
CA SER A 106 16.08 -10.61 -9.13
C SER A 106 16.85 -9.86 -8.05
N VAL A 107 16.35 -8.68 -7.65
CA VAL A 107 17.00 -7.80 -6.67
C VAL A 107 16.03 -7.44 -5.57
N GLY A 108 16.48 -7.54 -4.34
CA GLY A 108 15.70 -7.15 -3.18
C GLY A 108 16.51 -7.32 -1.89
N LYS A 109 15.87 -7.14 -0.76
CA LYS A 109 16.52 -7.25 0.55
C LYS A 109 17.18 -8.63 0.77
N LYS A 110 16.64 -9.68 0.14
CA LYS A 110 17.16 -11.05 0.19
C LYS A 110 18.59 -11.16 -0.33
N ASN A 111 18.99 -10.38 -1.34
CA ASN A 111 20.24 -10.50 -2.05
C ASN A 111 21.02 -9.19 -2.22
N ALA A 112 20.44 -8.04 -1.86
CA ALA A 112 21.14 -6.78 -1.85
C ALA A 112 21.91 -6.54 -0.55
N ILE A 113 23.04 -5.84 -0.66
CA ILE A 113 23.81 -5.40 0.50
C ILE A 113 23.17 -4.16 1.08
N ASN A 114 22.89 -4.18 2.38
CA ASN A 114 22.44 -3.01 3.14
C ASN A 114 23.59 -2.04 3.44
N ASN A 115 23.27 -0.91 4.07
CA ASN A 115 24.28 -0.02 4.61
C ASN A 115 25.23 -0.77 5.55
N PHE A 116 26.44 -0.26 5.72
CA PHE A 116 27.52 -0.91 6.49
C PHE A 116 27.97 -2.28 5.91
N CYS A 117 27.72 -2.51 4.62
CA CYS A 117 28.10 -3.73 3.91
C CYS A 117 27.54 -5.01 4.54
N ILE A 118 26.37 -4.96 5.14
CA ILE A 118 25.71 -6.10 5.77
C ILE A 118 24.66 -6.70 4.83
N GLY A 119 24.84 -7.97 4.47
CA GLY A 119 23.83 -8.78 3.80
C GLY A 119 23.10 -9.69 4.78
N ILE A 120 21.89 -10.14 4.44
CA ILE A 120 21.13 -11.05 5.30
C ILE A 120 21.84 -12.39 5.49
N GLN A 121 22.58 -12.85 4.48
CA GLN A 121 23.30 -14.13 4.50
C GLN A 121 24.35 -14.23 5.61
N GLY A 122 24.87 -13.10 6.09
CA GLY A 122 25.79 -13.07 7.22
C GLY A 122 25.11 -12.95 8.59
N ASN A 123 23.78 -12.73 8.62
CA ASN A 123 23.06 -12.48 9.86
C ASN A 123 21.55 -12.81 9.73
N TRP A 124 21.25 -14.00 9.25
CA TRP A 124 19.89 -14.46 8.97
C TRP A 124 18.92 -14.14 10.10
N GLU A 125 19.14 -14.69 11.28
CA GLU A 125 18.19 -14.63 12.39
C GLU A 125 17.75 -13.23 12.78
N SER A 126 18.67 -12.26 12.75
CA SER A 126 18.36 -10.88 13.10
C SER A 126 17.73 -10.13 11.95
N CYS A 127 18.22 -10.34 10.72
CA CYS A 127 17.70 -9.63 9.55
C CYS A 127 16.29 -10.07 9.18
N THR A 128 15.99 -11.37 9.36
CA THR A 128 14.69 -11.95 9.02
C THR A 128 13.62 -11.70 10.09
N ALA A 129 13.94 -11.04 11.20
CA ALA A 129 12.96 -10.58 12.17
C ALA A 129 11.84 -9.72 11.54
N CYS A 130 12.14 -8.96 10.48
CA CYS A 130 11.17 -8.15 9.74
C CYS A 130 10.46 -8.91 8.60
N HIS A 131 10.69 -10.21 8.45
CA HIS A 131 9.99 -11.00 7.43
C HIS A 131 8.52 -11.21 7.78
N ALA A 132 7.63 -11.17 6.79
CA ALA A 132 6.20 -11.41 7.01
C ALA A 132 5.89 -12.92 7.20
N GLY A 133 6.79 -13.64 7.84
CA GLY A 133 6.68 -15.09 8.09
C GLY A 133 7.56 -15.54 9.23
N TYR A 134 7.42 -16.82 9.55
CA TYR A 134 8.06 -17.49 10.67
C TYR A 134 9.20 -18.41 10.21
N GLY A 135 10.28 -18.47 10.98
CA GLY A 135 11.27 -19.53 10.88
C GLY A 135 12.34 -19.34 9.80
N TRP A 136 12.48 -18.16 9.22
CA TRP A 136 13.53 -17.95 8.23
C TRP A 136 14.91 -17.78 8.88
N GLU A 137 15.66 -18.88 8.97
CA GLU A 137 16.95 -18.91 9.66
C GLU A 137 18.18 -19.08 8.73
N ASP A 138 17.97 -19.52 7.49
CA ASP A 138 19.05 -19.66 6.50
C ASP A 138 18.52 -19.72 5.05
N ALA A 139 19.38 -20.11 4.13
CA ALA A 139 19.07 -20.19 2.70
C ALA A 139 18.11 -21.34 2.33
N SER A 140 17.84 -22.28 3.25
CA SER A 140 16.95 -23.42 3.02
C SER A 140 15.47 -23.11 3.31
N PHE A 141 15.15 -21.86 3.69
CA PHE A 141 13.78 -21.44 3.97
C PHE A 141 12.85 -21.72 2.79
N ASP A 142 11.75 -22.41 3.06
CA ASP A 142 10.76 -22.73 2.05
C ASP A 142 9.80 -21.56 1.85
N PHE A 143 9.91 -20.87 0.73
CA PHE A 143 9.04 -19.75 0.35
C PHE A 143 7.67 -20.20 -0.17
N GLU A 144 7.40 -21.49 -0.27
CA GLU A 144 6.08 -22.03 -0.64
C GLU A 144 5.28 -22.51 0.59
N ALA A 145 5.89 -22.46 1.79
CA ALA A 145 5.27 -22.89 3.05
C ALA A 145 4.27 -21.86 3.58
N THR A 146 3.02 -21.97 3.16
CA THR A 146 1.93 -21.03 3.52
C THR A 146 1.62 -21.01 5.01
N GLU A 147 1.85 -22.10 5.72
CA GLU A 147 1.69 -22.20 7.19
C GLU A 147 2.64 -21.28 7.96
N ASN A 148 3.73 -20.83 7.33
CA ASN A 148 4.68 -19.92 7.93
C ASN A 148 4.35 -18.44 7.71
N VAL A 149 3.23 -18.11 7.04
CA VAL A 149 2.81 -16.71 6.89
C VAL A 149 2.42 -16.13 8.25
N ASP A 150 2.90 -14.94 8.54
CA ASP A 150 2.59 -14.21 9.78
C ASP A 150 1.48 -13.17 9.54
N CYS A 151 0.24 -13.56 9.83
CA CYS A 151 -0.91 -12.67 9.70
C CYS A 151 -0.86 -11.54 10.74
N LEU A 152 -0.39 -11.85 11.96
CA LEU A 152 -0.43 -10.93 13.10
C LEU A 152 0.49 -9.71 12.91
N VAL A 153 1.61 -9.86 12.21
CA VAL A 153 2.54 -8.74 12.01
C VAL A 153 1.89 -7.53 11.33
N CYS A 154 0.89 -7.79 10.47
CA CYS A 154 0.13 -6.75 9.78
C CYS A 154 -1.23 -6.45 10.42
N HIS A 155 -1.81 -7.38 11.16
CA HIS A 155 -3.21 -7.31 11.59
C HIS A 155 -3.42 -7.19 13.11
N ASP A 156 -2.38 -7.33 13.95
CA ASP A 156 -2.52 -7.18 15.40
C ASP A 156 -2.91 -5.75 15.81
N HIS A 157 -3.92 -5.62 16.64
CA HIS A 157 -4.32 -4.37 17.29
C HIS A 157 -4.23 -4.43 18.82
N SER A 158 -3.71 -5.52 19.38
CA SER A 158 -3.48 -5.59 20.83
C SER A 158 -2.36 -4.65 21.29
N GLY A 159 -1.48 -4.27 20.35
CA GLY A 159 -0.23 -3.56 20.63
C GLY A 159 0.82 -4.41 21.34
N GLY A 160 0.51 -5.70 21.58
CA GLY A 160 1.41 -6.64 22.26
C GLY A 160 2.23 -7.51 21.31
N TYR A 161 1.85 -7.61 20.03
CA TYR A 161 2.55 -8.44 19.08
C TYR A 161 3.88 -7.83 18.67
N LYS A 162 4.95 -8.60 18.82
CA LYS A 162 6.31 -8.22 18.40
C LYS A 162 6.99 -9.43 17.80
N LYS A 163 7.82 -9.18 16.78
CA LYS A 163 8.65 -10.20 16.17
C LYS A 163 10.03 -10.25 16.81
N GLY A 164 10.53 -11.46 16.97
CA GLY A 164 11.88 -11.75 17.40
C GLY A 164 12.74 -12.30 16.26
N LYS A 165 13.83 -12.94 16.64
CA LYS A 165 14.74 -13.60 15.70
C LYS A 165 14.01 -14.60 14.80
N LYS A 166 14.51 -14.76 13.57
CA LYS A 166 13.94 -15.69 12.56
C LYS A 166 12.48 -15.37 12.18
N GLY A 167 11.99 -14.17 12.50
CA GLY A 167 10.60 -13.80 12.29
C GLY A 167 9.60 -14.48 13.21
N LEU A 168 10.04 -15.18 14.25
CA LEU A 168 9.15 -15.79 15.24
C LEU A 168 8.53 -14.73 16.14
N PRO A 169 7.35 -14.98 16.76
CA PRO A 169 6.86 -14.12 17.83
C PRO A 169 7.90 -13.98 18.94
N ALA A 170 8.05 -12.77 19.48
CA ALA A 170 8.97 -12.54 20.59
C ALA A 170 8.49 -13.28 21.85
N GLU A 171 9.42 -13.57 22.74
CA GLU A 171 9.09 -14.21 24.02
C GLU A 171 8.09 -13.35 24.83
N GLY A 172 7.06 -14.00 25.37
CA GLY A 172 6.03 -13.34 26.16
C GLY A 172 4.87 -12.73 25.38
N VAL A 173 4.86 -12.85 24.04
CA VAL A 173 3.69 -12.44 23.22
C VAL A 173 2.50 -13.35 23.54
N ASP A 174 1.36 -12.74 23.87
CA ASP A 174 0.08 -13.43 23.99
C ASP A 174 -0.56 -13.55 22.59
N LEU A 175 -0.34 -14.70 21.95
CA LEU A 175 -0.84 -14.99 20.61
C LEU A 175 -2.37 -15.00 20.53
N LEU A 176 -3.06 -15.44 21.59
CA LEU A 176 -4.52 -15.43 21.60
C LEU A 176 -5.09 -14.03 21.71
N ALA A 177 -4.50 -13.20 22.59
CA ALA A 177 -4.90 -11.79 22.68
C ALA A 177 -4.67 -11.05 21.36
N SER A 178 -3.53 -11.29 20.71
CA SER A 178 -3.23 -10.73 19.38
C SER A 178 -4.23 -11.20 18.33
N ALA A 179 -4.50 -12.50 18.25
CA ALA A 179 -5.46 -13.07 17.30
C ALA A 179 -6.90 -12.55 17.48
N LYS A 180 -7.31 -12.31 18.72
CA LYS A 180 -8.64 -11.75 19.06
C LYS A 180 -8.78 -10.28 18.71
N SER A 181 -7.68 -9.55 18.60
CA SER A 181 -7.67 -8.10 18.38
C SER A 181 -7.42 -7.68 16.93
N VAL A 182 -7.36 -8.63 16.01
CA VAL A 182 -6.98 -8.33 14.61
C VAL A 182 -7.93 -7.34 13.92
N GLY A 183 -7.34 -6.50 13.07
CA GLY A 183 -8.04 -5.49 12.30
C GLY A 183 -7.31 -5.14 11.00
N LEU A 184 -7.67 -4.02 10.38
CA LEU A 184 -6.94 -3.52 9.21
C LEU A 184 -5.54 -3.04 9.62
N PRO A 185 -4.51 -3.26 8.78
CA PRO A 185 -3.16 -2.81 9.09
C PRO A 185 -3.09 -1.33 9.45
N THR A 186 -2.41 -1.05 10.55
CA THR A 186 -2.19 0.31 11.03
C THR A 186 -0.75 0.76 10.81
N ARG A 187 -0.49 2.00 11.13
CA ARG A 187 0.84 2.60 11.12
C ARG A 187 1.79 1.90 12.07
N GLU A 188 1.28 1.46 13.22
CA GLU A 188 2.02 0.70 14.23
C GLU A 188 2.48 -0.65 13.68
N ASN A 189 1.62 -1.35 12.95
CA ASN A 189 1.99 -2.62 12.30
C ASN A 189 3.12 -2.41 11.29
N CYS A 190 2.96 -1.45 10.39
CA CYS A 190 3.98 -1.12 9.39
C CYS A 190 5.28 -0.66 10.05
N GLY A 191 5.16 0.21 11.05
CA GLY A 191 6.28 0.82 11.77
C GLY A 191 7.13 -0.19 12.52
N GLY A 192 6.57 -1.31 12.96
CA GLY A 192 7.32 -2.39 13.63
C GLY A 192 8.53 -2.88 12.84
N CYS A 193 8.47 -2.78 11.50
CA CYS A 193 9.57 -3.16 10.61
C CYS A 193 10.15 -1.96 9.84
N HIS A 194 9.34 -0.92 9.56
CA HIS A 194 9.72 0.18 8.69
C HIS A 194 10.27 1.41 9.43
N PHE A 195 10.01 1.55 10.73
CA PHE A 195 10.52 2.69 11.50
C PHE A 195 11.64 2.24 12.43
N ASN A 196 12.83 2.78 12.22
CA ASN A 196 14.00 2.47 13.03
C ASN A 196 14.41 0.96 13.03
N GLY A 197 13.93 0.18 12.06
CA GLY A 197 14.12 -1.27 11.97
C GLY A 197 15.58 -1.69 11.82
N GLY A 198 16.43 -0.79 11.33
CA GLY A 198 17.87 -0.97 11.17
C GLY A 198 18.72 -0.48 12.35
N GLY A 199 18.09 -0.02 13.44
CA GLY A 199 18.76 0.63 14.55
C GLY A 199 18.94 2.13 14.37
N GLY A 200 18.28 2.73 13.40
CA GLY A 200 18.23 4.16 13.10
C GLY A 200 17.30 4.42 11.91
N ASN A 201 16.92 5.67 11.71
CA ASN A 201 16.05 6.08 10.63
C ASN A 201 16.73 5.90 9.26
N ALA A 202 16.04 5.35 8.29
CA ALA A 202 16.49 5.14 6.90
C ALA A 202 17.86 4.42 6.77
N VAL A 203 18.17 3.48 7.67
CA VAL A 203 19.47 2.77 7.71
C VAL A 203 19.50 1.58 6.76
N LYS A 204 18.44 0.81 6.67
CA LYS A 204 18.36 -0.40 5.83
C LYS A 204 17.35 -0.24 4.70
N HIS A 205 17.41 -1.15 3.74
CA HIS A 205 16.39 -1.22 2.70
C HIS A 205 15.01 -1.40 3.32
N GLY A 206 14.11 -0.47 2.99
CA GLY A 206 12.75 -0.42 3.50
C GLY A 206 12.57 0.41 4.77
N ASP A 207 13.65 0.85 5.43
CA ASP A 207 13.53 1.74 6.59
C ASP A 207 13.00 3.11 6.16
N LEU A 208 12.11 3.63 6.99
CA LEU A 208 11.59 4.98 6.95
C LEU A 208 12.00 5.73 8.22
N ASP A 209 11.47 6.93 8.39
CA ASP A 209 11.72 7.75 9.57
C ASP A 209 10.66 7.48 10.65
N GLU A 210 11.09 7.31 11.91
CA GLU A 210 10.20 7.05 13.05
C GLU A 210 9.25 8.21 13.37
N SER A 211 9.52 9.43 12.87
CA SER A 211 8.58 10.56 12.96
C SER A 211 7.22 10.24 12.33
N LEU A 212 7.16 9.25 11.46
CA LEU A 212 5.91 8.76 10.86
C LEU A 212 5.01 7.98 11.84
N TYR A 213 5.45 7.66 13.05
CA TYR A 213 4.55 7.13 14.08
C TYR A 213 3.52 8.18 14.51
N TYR A 214 3.99 9.41 14.76
CA TYR A 214 3.14 10.53 15.18
C TYR A 214 3.52 11.77 14.37
N PRO A 215 3.23 11.76 13.07
CA PRO A 215 3.66 12.85 12.19
C PRO A 215 2.91 14.13 12.52
N ASP A 216 3.64 15.23 12.53
CA ASP A 216 3.06 16.56 12.48
C ASP A 216 2.88 17.05 11.03
N GLU A 217 2.31 18.24 10.84
CA GLU A 217 2.07 18.79 9.51
C GLU A 217 3.32 19.13 8.71
N HIS A 218 4.50 19.18 9.35
CA HIS A 218 5.77 19.36 8.65
C HIS A 218 6.31 18.05 8.08
N VAL A 219 5.90 16.92 8.67
CA VAL A 219 6.27 15.59 8.23
C VAL A 219 5.30 15.10 7.15
N ASP A 220 3.98 15.08 7.45
CA ASP A 220 2.96 14.63 6.51
C ASP A 220 1.59 15.23 6.89
N VAL A 221 1.05 16.08 6.02
CA VAL A 221 -0.21 16.80 6.28
C VAL A 221 -1.42 15.86 6.37
N PRO A 222 -1.66 14.91 5.44
CA PRO A 222 -2.76 13.96 5.52
C PRO A 222 -2.73 13.10 6.78
N MET A 223 -1.58 12.57 7.14
CA MET A 223 -1.43 11.72 8.32
C MET A 223 -1.64 12.51 9.61
N ALA A 224 -1.13 13.76 9.67
CA ALA A 224 -1.25 14.61 10.85
C ALA A 224 -2.69 15.11 11.10
N ARG A 225 -3.40 15.48 10.03
CA ARG A 225 -4.74 16.09 10.12
C ARG A 225 -5.88 15.11 10.13
N SER A 226 -5.72 13.97 9.47
CA SER A 226 -6.83 13.06 9.16
C SER A 226 -6.58 11.62 9.60
N ASP A 227 -5.51 11.39 10.38
CA ASP A 227 -5.10 10.07 10.86
C ASP A 227 -5.05 8.99 9.75
N VAL A 228 -4.61 9.41 8.56
CA VAL A 228 -4.48 8.54 7.40
C VAL A 228 -3.41 7.49 7.68
N GLN A 229 -3.73 6.24 7.44
CA GLN A 229 -2.83 5.11 7.62
C GLN A 229 -2.02 4.84 6.35
N CYS A 230 -0.92 4.11 6.47
CA CYS A 230 -0.08 3.76 5.31
C CYS A 230 -0.88 3.11 4.17
N ILE A 231 -1.81 2.22 4.53
CA ILE A 231 -2.66 1.49 3.59
C ILE A 231 -3.72 2.36 2.89
N ASP A 232 -3.95 3.59 3.32
CA ASP A 232 -4.87 4.51 2.65
C ASP A 232 -4.24 5.10 1.37
N CYS A 233 -2.91 5.21 1.36
CA CYS A 233 -2.12 5.65 0.20
C CYS A 233 -1.44 4.47 -0.51
N HIS A 234 -0.88 3.53 0.24
CA HIS A 234 -0.29 2.30 -0.30
C HIS A 234 -1.39 1.24 -0.47
N ARG A 235 -2.13 1.34 -1.57
CA ARG A 235 -3.26 0.46 -1.82
C ARG A 235 -2.82 -0.99 -1.94
N THR A 236 -3.67 -1.86 -1.41
CA THR A 236 -3.44 -3.29 -1.35
C THR A 236 -4.53 -4.03 -2.11
N GLU A 237 -4.14 -4.92 -2.98
CA GLU A 237 -5.01 -5.87 -3.69
C GLU A 237 -4.40 -7.26 -3.50
N ASP A 238 -5.21 -8.21 -3.04
CA ASP A 238 -4.76 -9.59 -2.76
C ASP A 238 -3.44 -9.63 -1.96
N HIS A 239 -3.35 -8.87 -0.86
CA HIS A 239 -2.16 -8.67 -0.03
C HIS A 239 -0.95 -8.03 -0.74
N ARG A 240 -1.05 -7.67 -2.01
CA ARG A 240 0.01 -6.95 -2.74
C ARG A 240 -0.08 -5.47 -2.43
N ILE A 241 0.81 -4.99 -1.61
CA ILE A 241 0.89 -3.57 -1.24
C ILE A 241 1.64 -2.83 -2.34
N GLY A 242 1.02 -1.80 -2.91
CA GLY A 242 1.67 -0.95 -3.91
C GLY A 242 2.87 -0.22 -3.30
N GLY A 243 4.06 -0.35 -3.92
CA GLY A 243 5.29 0.30 -3.46
C GLY A 243 5.31 1.81 -3.65
N ARG A 244 4.27 2.39 -4.27
CA ARG A 244 4.05 3.84 -4.39
C ARG A 244 2.72 4.23 -3.77
N SER A 245 2.70 5.38 -3.12
CA SER A 245 1.44 5.99 -2.72
C SER A 245 0.67 6.45 -3.95
N ILE A 246 -0.65 6.27 -3.93
CA ILE A 246 -1.54 6.78 -4.96
C ILE A 246 -2.06 8.14 -4.49
N THR A 247 -1.70 9.19 -5.20
CA THR A 247 -2.22 10.54 -4.95
C THR A 247 -3.56 10.75 -5.64
N ALA A 248 -4.32 11.74 -5.22
CA ALA A 248 -5.63 12.07 -5.79
C ALA A 248 -5.58 12.29 -7.31
N SER A 249 -4.47 12.83 -7.85
CA SER A 249 -4.27 13.04 -9.28
C SER A 249 -4.02 11.75 -10.08
N GLN A 250 -3.76 10.63 -9.40
CA GLN A 250 -3.51 9.32 -9.99
C GLN A 250 -4.67 8.34 -9.78
N LEU A 251 -5.75 8.80 -9.15
CA LEU A 251 -6.97 8.02 -8.88
C LEU A 251 -7.83 7.83 -10.14
N THR A 252 -7.23 7.59 -11.29
CA THR A 252 -7.97 7.01 -12.42
C THR A 252 -8.08 5.51 -12.21
N ALA A 253 -9.15 4.89 -12.72
CA ALA A 253 -9.34 3.43 -12.61
C ALA A 253 -8.12 2.65 -13.10
N GLN A 254 -7.41 3.16 -14.10
CA GLN A 254 -6.17 2.61 -14.63
C GLN A 254 -5.03 2.63 -13.62
N ALA A 255 -4.84 3.75 -12.90
CA ALA A 255 -3.77 3.89 -11.91
C ALA A 255 -3.98 2.99 -10.68
N ALA A 256 -5.23 2.64 -10.38
CA ALA A 256 -5.54 1.72 -9.28
C ALA A 256 -5.18 0.27 -9.63
N THR A 257 -5.35 -0.14 -10.89
CA THR A 257 -5.00 -1.48 -11.38
C THR A 257 -3.52 -1.61 -11.76
N ASP A 258 -2.90 -0.53 -12.23
CA ASP A 258 -1.52 -0.50 -12.70
C ASP A 258 -0.52 0.00 -11.63
N GLY A 259 -0.95 0.14 -10.40
CA GLY A 259 -0.09 0.64 -9.30
C GLY A 259 1.24 -0.11 -9.16
N LEU A 260 1.26 -1.38 -9.51
CA LEU A 260 2.47 -2.19 -9.62
C LEU A 260 3.27 -1.91 -10.91
N THR A 261 2.61 -1.58 -12.00
CA THR A 261 3.24 -1.32 -13.30
C THR A 261 3.93 0.05 -13.32
N LEU A 262 3.39 1.04 -12.60
CA LEU A 262 4.01 2.37 -12.49
C LEU A 262 5.38 2.36 -11.80
N VAL A 263 5.67 1.35 -10.97
CA VAL A 263 7.00 1.18 -10.36
C VAL A 263 8.03 0.74 -11.40
N ALA A 264 7.62 0.00 -12.41
CA ALA A 264 8.51 -0.51 -13.45
C ALA A 264 8.84 0.54 -14.54
N THR A 265 7.93 1.47 -14.83
CA THR A 265 8.04 2.39 -15.97
C THR A 265 8.74 3.73 -15.67
N THR A 266 9.09 4.04 -14.43
CA THR A 266 9.77 5.30 -14.08
C THR A 266 11.23 5.14 -13.74
N ARG A 267 11.87 4.10 -14.24
CA ARG A 267 13.33 3.99 -14.30
C ARG A 267 13.80 4.33 -15.72
N THR A 268 13.77 5.59 -16.04
CA THR A 268 14.59 6.17 -17.09
C THR A 268 15.31 7.37 -16.50
#